data_1ea1dbc936287deac5c2872ef334670b
#
_entry.id   1ea1dbc936287deac5c2872ef334670b
#
_cell.length_a   1.000
_cell.length_b   1.000
_cell.length_c   1.000
_cell.angle_alpha   90.00
_cell.angle_beta   90.00
_cell.angle_gamma   90.00
#
_symmetry.space_group_name_H-M   'P 1'
#
loop_
_entity.id
_entity.type
_entity.pdbx_description
1 polymer ?
#
loop_
_entity_poly.entity_id
_entity_poly.type
_entity_poly.pdbx_seq_one_letter_code
_entity_poly.pdbx_strand_id
1 'polypeptide(L)'
;MYRLMQPSDWAEVLALWQAQRGDTEEFVRGAVERFAGVQNVYVAEENDHIEAVALAVPVTLQGRPGSYLFGLCGQGSLLLAGLVDTLCAQQKLRGAGFVVAVPISPEQSTLLQDKGFQKAFALRCLPREVERNLWSQAEFDSVTAKKLCELRAKYWPDTVQLPPEQMGEVLRDLYSRGATIVSSEQGYGIYFRREDTLYFVEMMAENDRAAEVLMEAAREKEVIVEKAVITVGAAQNLFLGEGTRQEYGLIRFEGEPFDVSESYMRLMMD
;
A
#
# COMPACT_ATOMS: atom_id res chain seq x y z
N MET A 1 14.34 3.11 -25.17
CA MET A 1 15.37 2.47 -24.30
C MET A 1 14.86 2.38 -22.88
N TYR A 2 15.26 1.34 -22.09
CA TYR A 2 14.89 1.22 -20.65
C TYR A 2 16.13 1.42 -19.80
N ARG A 3 16.09 2.33 -18.85
CA ARG A 3 17.23 2.69 -17.99
C ARG A 3 16.79 3.24 -16.62
N LEU A 4 17.75 3.43 -15.74
CA LEU A 4 17.50 4.19 -14.50
C LEU A 4 17.31 5.68 -14.85
N MET A 5 16.46 6.32 -14.05
CA MET A 5 16.21 7.76 -14.12
C MET A 5 17.50 8.54 -13.86
N GLN A 6 17.71 9.61 -14.62
CA GLN A 6 18.77 10.59 -14.41
C GLN A 6 18.19 11.90 -13.87
N PRO A 7 18.96 12.75 -13.22
CA PRO A 7 18.47 14.05 -12.73
C PRO A 7 17.85 14.94 -13.81
N SER A 8 18.35 14.84 -15.06
CA SER A 8 17.80 15.56 -16.22
C SER A 8 16.37 15.16 -16.58
N ASP A 9 15.93 13.95 -16.23
CA ASP A 9 14.62 13.41 -16.61
C ASP A 9 13.50 13.94 -15.71
N TRP A 10 13.84 14.64 -14.62
CA TRP A 10 12.87 15.05 -13.57
C TRP A 10 11.65 15.77 -14.12
N ALA A 11 11.84 16.73 -15.00
CA ALA A 11 10.76 17.54 -15.52
C ALA A 11 9.75 16.70 -16.34
N GLU A 12 10.25 15.76 -17.16
CA GLU A 12 9.40 14.90 -17.98
C GLU A 12 8.71 13.82 -17.12
N VAL A 13 9.42 13.22 -16.16
CA VAL A 13 8.84 12.27 -15.21
C VAL A 13 7.72 12.93 -14.40
N LEU A 14 7.93 14.14 -13.89
CA LEU A 14 6.91 14.88 -13.15
C LEU A 14 5.68 15.16 -14.02
N ALA A 15 5.89 15.67 -15.23
CA ALA A 15 4.81 15.97 -16.17
C ALA A 15 3.99 14.73 -16.52
N LEU A 16 4.66 13.60 -16.81
CA LEU A 16 4.03 12.32 -17.12
C LEU A 16 3.20 11.80 -15.94
N TRP A 17 3.77 11.83 -14.73
CA TRP A 17 3.10 11.40 -13.51
C TRP A 17 1.85 12.24 -13.22
N GLN A 18 1.98 13.56 -13.26
CA GLN A 18 0.87 14.48 -13.01
C GLN A 18 -0.27 14.33 -14.03
N ALA A 19 0.07 14.11 -15.30
CA ALA A 19 -0.92 13.88 -16.34
C ALA A 19 -1.77 12.62 -16.12
N GLN A 20 -1.23 11.59 -15.47
CA GLN A 20 -1.91 10.31 -15.29
C GLN A 20 -2.52 10.11 -13.91
N ARG A 21 -1.87 10.62 -12.86
CA ARG A 21 -2.29 10.41 -11.47
C ARG A 21 -2.82 11.67 -10.79
N GLY A 22 -2.47 12.84 -11.30
CA GLY A 22 -2.89 14.12 -10.73
C GLY A 22 -2.20 14.48 -9.40
N ASP A 23 -1.16 13.75 -9.01
CA ASP A 23 -0.46 13.96 -7.75
C ASP A 23 0.32 15.29 -7.76
N THR A 24 0.53 15.87 -6.58
CA THR A 24 1.33 17.10 -6.43
C THR A 24 2.81 16.84 -6.67
N GLU A 25 3.58 17.88 -7.07
CA GLU A 25 5.03 17.77 -7.20
C GLU A 25 5.70 17.29 -5.91
N GLU A 26 5.23 17.76 -4.75
CA GLU A 26 5.77 17.35 -3.45
C GLU A 26 5.59 15.85 -3.20
N PHE A 27 4.41 15.30 -3.54
CA PHE A 27 4.15 13.86 -3.47
C PHE A 27 5.08 13.08 -4.40
N VAL A 28 5.17 13.47 -5.67
CA VAL A 28 6.03 12.79 -6.67
C VAL A 28 7.49 12.83 -6.24
N ARG A 29 7.96 13.97 -5.74
CA ARG A 29 9.32 14.11 -5.20
C ARG A 29 9.55 13.20 -4.00
N GLY A 30 8.61 13.14 -3.08
CA GLY A 30 8.64 12.18 -1.95
C GLY A 30 8.68 10.73 -2.40
N ALA A 31 7.87 10.36 -3.39
CA ALA A 31 7.84 9.02 -3.97
C ALA A 31 9.17 8.62 -4.60
N VAL A 32 9.76 9.52 -5.40
CA VAL A 32 11.02 9.29 -6.13
C VAL A 32 12.23 9.31 -5.19
N GLU A 33 12.36 10.33 -4.33
CA GLU A 33 13.57 10.54 -3.55
C GLU A 33 13.61 9.74 -2.25
N ARG A 34 12.47 9.62 -1.55
CA ARG A 34 12.42 9.07 -0.19
C ARG A 34 11.74 7.70 -0.12
N PHE A 35 10.65 7.50 -0.87
CA PHE A 35 9.92 6.23 -0.82
C PHE A 35 10.64 5.14 -1.62
N ALA A 36 10.98 5.37 -2.90
CA ALA A 36 11.73 4.43 -3.71
C ALA A 36 13.26 4.63 -3.60
N GLY A 37 13.70 5.88 -3.57
CA GLY A 37 15.09 6.27 -3.80
C GLY A 37 15.40 6.34 -5.30
N VAL A 38 16.11 7.39 -5.72
CA VAL A 38 16.37 7.67 -7.15
C VAL A 38 17.02 6.51 -7.90
N GLN A 39 17.82 5.68 -7.22
CA GLN A 39 18.47 4.50 -7.78
C GLN A 39 17.50 3.34 -8.07
N ASN A 40 16.26 3.47 -7.74
CA ASN A 40 15.19 2.48 -7.94
C ASN A 40 14.07 3.00 -8.84
N VAL A 41 14.32 4.11 -9.54
CA VAL A 41 13.39 4.69 -10.50
C VAL A 41 13.82 4.31 -11.92
N TYR A 42 12.92 3.68 -12.64
CA TYR A 42 13.15 3.20 -14.00
C TYR A 42 12.30 4.02 -14.96
N VAL A 43 12.87 4.32 -16.12
CA VAL A 43 12.19 5.07 -17.18
C VAL A 43 12.31 4.34 -18.51
N ALA A 44 11.30 4.53 -19.34
CA ALA A 44 11.35 4.16 -20.75
C ALA A 44 11.47 5.44 -21.58
N GLU A 45 12.51 5.47 -22.41
CA GLU A 45 12.83 6.58 -23.28
C GLU A 45 12.60 6.19 -24.74
N GLU A 46 11.91 7.04 -25.49
CA GLU A 46 11.69 6.91 -26.92
C GLU A 46 11.84 8.28 -27.58
N ASN A 47 12.63 8.38 -28.67
CA ASN A 47 12.89 9.62 -29.40
C ASN A 47 13.40 10.78 -28.49
N ASP A 48 14.28 10.47 -27.55
CA ASP A 48 14.85 11.38 -26.55
C ASP A 48 13.83 11.98 -25.56
N HIS A 49 12.65 11.33 -25.40
CA HIS A 49 11.62 11.72 -24.44
C HIS A 49 11.28 10.57 -23.49
N ILE A 50 10.94 10.90 -22.24
CA ILE A 50 10.49 9.93 -21.26
C ILE A 50 9.02 9.64 -21.47
N GLU A 51 8.70 8.41 -21.88
CA GLU A 51 7.36 7.95 -22.21
C GLU A 51 6.74 7.07 -21.11
N ALA A 52 7.56 6.52 -20.21
CA ALA A 52 7.05 5.78 -19.05
C ALA A 52 8.03 5.83 -17.86
N VAL A 53 7.47 5.70 -16.66
CA VAL A 53 8.20 5.62 -15.40
C VAL A 53 7.61 4.54 -14.50
N ALA A 54 8.47 3.88 -13.72
CA ALA A 54 8.09 2.93 -12.68
C ALA A 54 9.11 2.95 -11.54
N LEU A 55 8.65 2.78 -10.32
CA LEU A 55 9.45 2.76 -9.11
C LEU A 55 9.49 1.36 -8.51
N ALA A 56 10.63 0.94 -8.01
CA ALA A 56 10.82 -0.29 -7.26
C ALA A 56 11.11 0.03 -5.79
N VAL A 57 10.17 -0.28 -4.90
CA VAL A 57 10.31 0.00 -3.46
C VAL A 57 10.63 -1.32 -2.75
N PRO A 58 11.67 -1.38 -1.88
CA PRO A 58 12.00 -2.60 -1.18
C PRO A 58 10.90 -3.02 -0.22
N VAL A 59 10.57 -4.31 -0.21
CA VAL A 59 9.60 -4.93 0.72
C VAL A 59 10.09 -6.28 1.18
N THR A 60 9.47 -6.80 2.22
CA THR A 60 9.65 -8.19 2.64
C THR A 60 8.31 -8.88 2.82
N LEU A 61 8.25 -10.19 2.58
CA LEU A 61 7.11 -11.06 2.87
C LEU A 61 7.61 -12.41 3.35
N GLN A 62 7.14 -12.86 4.51
CA GLN A 62 7.60 -14.11 5.15
C GLN A 62 9.14 -14.18 5.26
N GLY A 63 9.78 -13.04 5.61
CA GLY A 63 11.24 -12.93 5.71
C GLY A 63 12.01 -12.94 4.38
N ARG A 64 11.34 -13.05 3.24
CA ARG A 64 11.93 -13.04 1.90
C ARG A 64 12.02 -11.61 1.37
N PRO A 65 13.13 -11.21 0.75
CA PRO A 65 13.24 -9.90 0.12
C PRO A 65 12.44 -9.86 -1.19
N GLY A 66 11.78 -8.75 -1.44
CA GLY A 66 11.02 -8.48 -2.65
C GLY A 66 10.99 -6.99 -2.98
N SER A 67 10.20 -6.65 -3.97
CA SER A 67 10.03 -5.27 -4.41
C SER A 67 8.55 -4.95 -4.64
N TYR A 68 8.15 -3.72 -4.34
CA TYR A 68 6.85 -3.18 -4.71
C TYR A 68 6.99 -2.30 -5.94
N LEU A 69 6.32 -2.68 -7.01
CA LEU A 69 6.17 -1.89 -8.22
C LEU A 69 5.16 -0.77 -7.96
N PHE A 70 5.63 0.46 -7.86
CA PHE A 70 4.84 1.65 -7.59
C PHE A 70 4.96 2.67 -8.73
N GLY A 71 3.95 3.54 -8.87
CA GLY A 71 4.02 4.68 -9.77
C GLY A 71 4.23 4.31 -11.24
N LEU A 72 3.68 3.16 -11.67
CA LEU A 72 3.71 2.77 -13.09
C LEU A 72 2.85 3.74 -13.89
N CYS A 73 3.50 4.68 -14.58
CA CYS A 73 2.88 5.69 -15.43
C CYS A 73 3.52 5.66 -16.81
N GLY A 74 2.75 5.93 -17.85
CA GLY A 74 3.26 5.99 -19.22
C GLY A 74 2.19 5.82 -20.27
N GLN A 75 2.59 6.03 -21.53
CA GLN A 75 1.76 5.84 -22.71
C GLN A 75 2.26 4.62 -23.49
N GLY A 76 1.31 3.90 -24.11
CA GLY A 76 1.64 2.74 -24.91
C GLY A 76 1.90 1.45 -24.11
N SER A 77 1.03 0.46 -24.31
CA SER A 77 1.09 -0.83 -23.59
C SER A 77 2.41 -1.58 -23.78
N LEU A 78 3.05 -1.49 -24.94
CA LEU A 78 4.34 -2.14 -25.22
C LEU A 78 5.49 -1.52 -24.41
N LEU A 79 5.53 -0.19 -24.28
CA LEU A 79 6.55 0.50 -23.49
C LEU A 79 6.41 0.19 -22.01
N LEU A 80 5.19 0.26 -21.48
CA LEU A 80 4.90 -0.12 -20.10
C LEU A 80 5.25 -1.59 -19.83
N ALA A 81 4.88 -2.49 -20.74
CA ALA A 81 5.20 -3.90 -20.63
C ALA A 81 6.71 -4.17 -20.59
N GLY A 82 7.49 -3.51 -21.45
CA GLY A 82 8.95 -3.62 -21.45
C GLY A 82 9.60 -2.99 -20.23
N LEU A 83 9.04 -1.89 -19.69
CA LEU A 83 9.50 -1.27 -18.46
C LEU A 83 9.29 -2.19 -17.25
N VAL A 84 8.11 -2.83 -17.15
CA VAL A 84 7.81 -3.82 -16.10
C VAL A 84 8.78 -5.00 -16.16
N ASP A 85 9.02 -5.57 -17.35
CA ASP A 85 9.98 -6.68 -17.53
C ASP A 85 11.39 -6.27 -17.13
N THR A 86 11.82 -5.07 -17.53
CA THR A 86 13.14 -4.55 -17.19
C THR A 86 13.28 -4.35 -15.67
N LEU A 87 12.28 -3.74 -15.02
CA LEU A 87 12.28 -3.55 -13.58
C LEU A 87 12.36 -4.91 -12.87
N CYS A 88 11.50 -5.86 -13.20
CA CYS A 88 11.48 -7.18 -12.59
C CYS A 88 12.82 -7.91 -12.76
N ALA A 89 13.39 -7.90 -13.96
CA ALA A 89 14.71 -8.49 -14.22
C ALA A 89 15.82 -7.85 -13.37
N GLN A 90 15.82 -6.53 -13.22
CA GLN A 90 16.79 -5.81 -12.39
C GLN A 90 16.59 -6.12 -10.90
N GLN A 91 15.35 -6.20 -10.42
CA GLN A 91 15.08 -6.56 -9.02
C GLN A 91 15.50 -8.00 -8.72
N LYS A 92 15.27 -8.94 -9.64
CA LYS A 92 15.79 -10.31 -9.55
C LYS A 92 17.32 -10.35 -9.42
N LEU A 93 18.04 -9.58 -10.24
CA LEU A 93 19.51 -9.48 -10.16
C LEU A 93 19.99 -8.90 -8.83
N ARG A 94 19.17 -8.08 -8.17
CA ARG A 94 19.43 -7.54 -6.83
C ARG A 94 19.00 -8.46 -5.69
N GLY A 95 18.50 -9.66 -6.01
CA GLY A 95 18.12 -10.67 -5.03
C GLY A 95 16.67 -10.63 -4.59
N ALA A 96 15.80 -9.86 -5.23
CA ALA A 96 14.37 -9.92 -4.96
C ALA A 96 13.79 -11.26 -5.41
N GLY A 97 13.13 -11.99 -4.50
CA GLY A 97 12.46 -13.24 -4.80
C GLY A 97 11.06 -13.05 -5.41
N PHE A 98 10.50 -11.86 -5.30
CA PHE A 98 9.18 -11.52 -5.84
C PHE A 98 9.04 -10.01 -6.07
N VAL A 99 8.06 -9.65 -6.91
CA VAL A 99 7.59 -8.28 -7.10
C VAL A 99 6.09 -8.24 -6.84
N VAL A 100 5.62 -7.30 -6.01
CA VAL A 100 4.19 -7.06 -5.78
C VAL A 100 3.77 -5.75 -6.44
N ALA A 101 2.48 -5.63 -6.78
CA ALA A 101 1.92 -4.41 -7.37
C ALA A 101 0.46 -4.23 -6.95
N VAL A 102 0.01 -2.97 -6.85
CA VAL A 102 -1.40 -2.59 -6.74
C VAL A 102 -1.79 -1.88 -8.02
N PRO A 103 -2.58 -2.52 -8.90
CA PRO A 103 -3.03 -1.91 -10.15
C PRO A 103 -4.05 -0.80 -9.85
N ILE A 104 -3.90 0.35 -10.50
CA ILE A 104 -4.81 1.50 -10.35
C ILE A 104 -5.96 1.50 -11.36
N SER A 105 -5.93 0.60 -12.36
CA SER A 105 -7.00 0.43 -13.34
C SER A 105 -7.09 -1.02 -13.82
N PRO A 106 -8.23 -1.43 -14.42
CA PRO A 106 -8.38 -2.74 -15.03
C PRO A 106 -7.35 -3.01 -16.14
N GLU A 107 -7.01 -1.99 -16.94
CA GLU A 107 -6.03 -2.09 -18.03
C GLU A 107 -4.64 -2.37 -17.47
N GLN A 108 -4.25 -1.68 -16.39
CA GLN A 108 -2.99 -1.92 -15.71
C GLN A 108 -2.96 -3.31 -15.07
N SER A 109 -4.08 -3.77 -14.51
CA SER A 109 -4.21 -5.13 -13.98
C SER A 109 -4.00 -6.18 -15.07
N THR A 110 -4.59 -5.99 -16.25
CA THR A 110 -4.43 -6.89 -17.39
C THR A 110 -2.97 -6.89 -17.87
N LEU A 111 -2.37 -5.72 -18.07
CA LEU A 111 -0.96 -5.59 -18.46
C LEU A 111 -0.02 -6.33 -17.51
N LEU A 112 -0.23 -6.16 -16.19
CA LEU A 112 0.59 -6.84 -15.19
C LEU A 112 0.39 -8.36 -15.22
N GLN A 113 -0.86 -8.84 -15.40
CA GLN A 113 -1.14 -10.27 -15.52
C GLN A 113 -0.49 -10.88 -16.79
N ASP A 114 -0.50 -10.18 -17.91
CA ASP A 114 0.21 -10.56 -19.13
C ASP A 114 1.74 -10.64 -18.92
N LYS A 115 2.25 -9.92 -17.91
CA LYS A 115 3.65 -9.94 -17.46
C LYS A 115 3.92 -10.96 -16.36
N GLY A 116 3.03 -11.89 -16.11
CA GLY A 116 3.21 -12.99 -15.17
C GLY A 116 2.88 -12.65 -13.71
N PHE A 117 2.27 -11.50 -13.46
CA PHE A 117 1.69 -11.23 -12.15
C PHE A 117 0.39 -12.03 -11.97
N GLN A 118 0.18 -12.56 -10.78
CA GLN A 118 -1.05 -13.25 -10.42
C GLN A 118 -1.73 -12.56 -9.24
N LYS A 119 -3.06 -12.69 -9.15
CA LYS A 119 -3.82 -12.19 -8.00
C LYS A 119 -3.40 -12.95 -6.75
N ALA A 120 -3.03 -12.21 -5.70
CA ALA A 120 -2.53 -12.80 -4.47
C ALA A 120 -3.14 -12.18 -3.22
N PHE A 121 -3.42 -10.90 -3.25
CA PHE A 121 -3.88 -10.16 -2.07
C PHE A 121 -5.32 -9.71 -2.27
N ALA A 122 -6.16 -10.02 -1.29
CA ALA A 122 -7.54 -9.57 -1.25
C ALA A 122 -7.88 -8.95 0.10
N LEU A 123 -8.82 -8.04 0.08
CA LEU A 123 -9.32 -7.34 1.26
C LEU A 123 -10.80 -7.67 1.46
N ARG A 124 -11.31 -7.48 2.68
CA ARG A 124 -12.73 -7.44 2.97
C ARG A 124 -13.10 -6.06 3.50
N CYS A 125 -14.16 -5.48 2.94
CA CYS A 125 -14.72 -4.21 3.39
C CYS A 125 -16.02 -4.50 4.14
N LEU A 126 -16.08 -4.06 5.41
CA LEU A 126 -17.17 -4.33 6.33
C LEU A 126 -17.83 -3.00 6.76
N PRO A 127 -19.05 -2.69 6.31
CA PRO A 127 -19.82 -1.59 6.88
C PRO A 127 -20.37 -2.00 8.26
N ARG A 128 -20.32 -1.06 9.22
CA ARG A 128 -20.78 -1.24 10.60
C ARG A 128 -21.44 0.01 11.13
N GLU A 129 -22.44 -0.18 12.00
CA GLU A 129 -22.86 0.85 12.93
C GLU A 129 -21.91 0.83 14.14
N VAL A 130 -21.55 1.99 14.67
CA VAL A 130 -20.66 2.11 15.81
C VAL A 130 -21.42 2.60 17.01
N GLU A 131 -21.50 1.75 18.03
CA GLU A 131 -22.14 2.09 19.29
C GLU A 131 -21.34 3.11 20.10
N ARG A 132 -22.04 3.91 20.88
CA ARG A 132 -21.43 4.86 21.80
C ARG A 132 -20.99 4.15 23.07
N ASN A 133 -19.70 4.29 23.42
CA ASN A 133 -19.18 3.71 24.64
C ASN A 133 -18.11 4.62 25.27
N LEU A 134 -18.50 5.37 26.28
CA LEU A 134 -17.64 6.30 27.01
C LEU A 134 -16.50 5.63 27.79
N TRP A 135 -16.54 4.30 27.94
CA TRP A 135 -15.53 3.53 28.66
C TRP A 135 -14.43 3.00 27.76
N SER A 136 -14.61 3.08 26.45
CA SER A 136 -13.62 2.63 25.48
C SER A 136 -12.45 3.62 25.44
N GLN A 137 -11.30 3.16 25.91
CA GLN A 137 -10.07 3.96 25.96
C GLN A 137 -9.10 3.52 24.89
N ALA A 138 -8.49 4.49 24.22
CA ALA A 138 -7.43 4.27 23.24
C ALA A 138 -6.51 5.50 23.18
N GLU A 139 -5.31 5.28 22.67
CA GLU A 139 -4.39 6.35 22.33
C GLU A 139 -4.59 6.78 20.87
N PHE A 140 -4.30 8.04 20.59
CA PHE A 140 -4.40 8.58 19.23
C PHE A 140 -3.07 9.15 18.79
N ASP A 141 -2.69 8.83 17.55
CA ASP A 141 -1.50 9.35 16.87
C ASP A 141 -0.17 9.16 17.65
N SER A 142 -0.12 8.14 18.52
CA SER A 142 1.04 7.79 19.33
C SER A 142 1.98 6.77 18.65
N VAL A 143 1.54 6.15 17.55
CA VAL A 143 2.24 5.06 16.86
C VAL A 143 3.23 5.61 15.84
N THR A 144 4.52 5.34 16.06
CA THR A 144 5.58 5.69 15.08
C THR A 144 5.63 4.68 13.93
N ALA A 145 6.27 5.04 12.81
CA ALA A 145 6.45 4.15 11.66
C ALA A 145 7.11 2.81 12.04
N LYS A 146 8.17 2.86 12.85
CA LYS A 146 8.83 1.65 13.37
C LYS A 146 7.87 0.80 14.19
N LYS A 147 7.13 1.42 15.12
CA LYS A 147 6.15 0.69 15.94
C LYS A 147 5.03 0.10 15.11
N LEU A 148 4.57 0.81 14.07
CA LEU A 148 3.56 0.28 13.14
C LEU A 148 4.06 -0.97 12.42
N CYS A 149 5.30 -0.98 11.92
CA CYS A 149 5.88 -2.19 11.31
C CYS A 149 5.93 -3.36 12.31
N GLU A 150 6.30 -3.11 13.57
CA GLU A 150 6.31 -4.13 14.63
C GLU A 150 4.90 -4.68 14.92
N LEU A 151 3.90 -3.81 15.00
CA LEU A 151 2.51 -4.19 15.23
C LEU A 151 1.94 -5.00 14.06
N ARG A 152 2.24 -4.62 12.82
CA ARG A 152 1.85 -5.40 11.63
C ARG A 152 2.43 -6.80 11.67
N ALA A 153 3.72 -6.93 11.98
CA ALA A 153 4.37 -8.22 12.12
C ALA A 153 3.82 -9.04 13.31
N LYS A 154 3.42 -8.37 14.42
CA LYS A 154 2.82 -9.03 15.59
C LYS A 154 1.44 -9.61 15.26
N TYR A 155 0.56 -8.79 14.67
CA TYR A 155 -0.84 -9.19 14.45
C TYR A 155 -1.05 -10.04 13.21
N TRP A 156 -0.22 -9.83 12.16
CA TRP A 156 -0.28 -10.63 10.94
C TRP A 156 1.12 -10.78 10.33
N PRO A 157 1.87 -11.85 10.72
CA PRO A 157 3.25 -12.07 10.25
C PRO A 157 3.38 -12.16 8.73
N ASP A 158 2.34 -12.71 8.05
CA ASP A 158 2.30 -12.84 6.58
C ASP A 158 1.84 -11.55 5.89
N THR A 159 2.35 -10.41 6.36
CA THR A 159 2.09 -9.09 5.77
C THR A 159 3.26 -8.67 4.88
N VAL A 160 2.95 -8.09 3.71
CA VAL A 160 3.95 -7.34 2.92
C VAL A 160 4.42 -6.14 3.76
N GLN A 161 5.68 -6.16 4.16
CA GLN A 161 6.28 -5.16 5.04
C GLN A 161 7.15 -4.19 4.25
N LEU A 162 6.90 -2.92 4.45
CA LEU A 162 7.82 -1.84 4.10
C LEU A 162 8.86 -1.67 5.21
N PRO A 163 10.10 -1.30 4.90
CA PRO A 163 11.04 -0.83 5.91
C PRO A 163 10.49 0.40 6.65
N PRO A 164 10.90 0.66 7.90
CA PRO A 164 10.37 1.76 8.71
C PRO A 164 10.49 3.15 8.07
N GLU A 165 11.53 3.38 7.27
CA GLU A 165 11.73 4.66 6.55
C GLU A 165 10.62 4.85 5.50
N GLN A 166 10.35 3.85 4.68
CA GLN A 166 9.30 3.85 3.68
C GLN A 166 7.91 3.91 4.32
N MET A 167 7.70 3.18 5.42
CA MET A 167 6.47 3.30 6.21
C MET A 167 6.29 4.72 6.76
N GLY A 168 7.37 5.43 7.06
CA GLY A 168 7.33 6.84 7.45
C GLY A 168 6.78 7.75 6.35
N GLU A 169 7.11 7.49 5.08
CA GLU A 169 6.55 8.23 3.95
C GLU A 169 5.05 7.93 3.77
N VAL A 170 4.65 6.65 3.92
CA VAL A 170 3.23 6.28 3.89
C VAL A 170 2.45 7.00 4.98
N LEU A 171 2.95 7.02 6.22
CA LEU A 171 2.29 7.73 7.32
C LEU A 171 2.23 9.24 7.07
N ARG A 172 3.28 9.84 6.52
CA ARG A 172 3.28 11.27 6.17
C ARG A 172 2.18 11.59 5.16
N ASP A 173 2.04 10.76 4.13
CA ASP A 173 0.98 10.92 3.13
C ASP A 173 -0.41 10.74 3.77
N LEU A 174 -0.62 9.69 4.57
CA LEU A 174 -1.88 9.47 5.27
C LEU A 174 -2.26 10.63 6.18
N TYR A 175 -1.32 11.14 7.00
CA TYR A 175 -1.57 12.30 7.86
C TYR A 175 -1.83 13.57 7.07
N SER A 176 -1.14 13.80 5.95
CA SER A 176 -1.39 14.95 5.10
C SER A 176 -2.81 14.97 4.52
N ARG A 177 -3.41 13.80 4.35
CA ARG A 177 -4.79 13.59 3.91
C ARG A 177 -5.80 13.54 5.07
N GLY A 178 -5.36 13.72 6.31
CA GLY A 178 -6.21 13.78 7.50
C GLY A 178 -6.52 12.42 8.14
N ALA A 179 -5.66 11.42 7.96
CA ALA A 179 -5.78 10.15 8.69
C ALA A 179 -5.52 10.34 10.18
N THR A 180 -6.13 9.49 10.99
CA THR A 180 -5.87 9.34 12.43
C THR A 180 -5.53 7.88 12.73
N ILE A 181 -4.55 7.66 13.61
CA ILE A 181 -4.25 6.33 14.13
C ILE A 181 -4.84 6.23 15.53
N VAL A 182 -5.69 5.23 15.74
CA VAL A 182 -6.18 4.82 17.06
C VAL A 182 -5.48 3.53 17.47
N SER A 183 -5.00 3.42 18.70
CA SER A 183 -4.27 2.24 19.18
C SER A 183 -4.53 1.92 20.64
N SER A 184 -4.37 0.65 20.99
CA SER A 184 -4.40 0.11 22.34
C SER A 184 -3.34 -0.99 22.48
N GLU A 185 -3.24 -1.62 23.65
CA GLU A 185 -2.37 -2.79 23.82
C GLU A 185 -2.79 -4.00 22.93
N GLN A 186 -4.07 -4.06 22.56
CA GLN A 186 -4.68 -5.19 21.84
C GLN A 186 -4.92 -4.95 20.34
N GLY A 187 -4.52 -3.79 19.80
CA GLY A 187 -4.70 -3.52 18.40
C GLY A 187 -4.47 -2.07 18.00
N TYR A 188 -4.64 -1.81 16.72
CA TYR A 188 -4.66 -0.46 16.16
C TYR A 188 -5.57 -0.40 14.93
N GLY A 189 -6.00 0.82 14.58
CA GLY A 189 -6.69 1.14 13.35
C GLY A 189 -6.20 2.47 12.78
N ILE A 190 -6.19 2.58 11.46
CA ILE A 190 -5.89 3.83 10.76
C ILE A 190 -7.15 4.23 10.00
N TYR A 191 -7.68 5.41 10.28
CA TYR A 191 -8.95 5.82 9.69
C TYR A 191 -8.93 7.25 9.18
N PHE A 192 -9.81 7.49 8.21
CA PHE A 192 -10.26 8.81 7.78
C PHE A 192 -11.69 9.04 8.24
N ARG A 193 -11.98 10.25 8.69
CA ARG A 193 -13.37 10.67 8.89
C ARG A 193 -13.89 11.33 7.61
N ARG A 194 -15.05 10.88 7.14
CA ARG A 194 -15.80 11.53 6.07
C ARG A 194 -17.27 11.62 6.50
N GLU A 195 -17.76 12.83 6.69
CA GLU A 195 -19.12 13.08 7.17
C GLU A 195 -19.41 12.36 8.50
N ASP A 196 -20.37 11.44 8.52
CA ASP A 196 -20.81 10.62 9.65
C ASP A 196 -20.12 9.25 9.75
N THR A 197 -19.13 8.99 8.90
CA THR A 197 -18.54 7.65 8.73
C THR A 197 -17.02 7.66 8.95
N LEU A 198 -16.53 6.69 9.72
CA LEU A 198 -15.10 6.36 9.86
C LEU A 198 -14.71 5.33 8.80
N TYR A 199 -13.73 5.63 7.99
CA TYR A 199 -13.17 4.71 6.99
C TYR A 199 -11.82 4.19 7.48
N PHE A 200 -11.83 3.02 8.11
CA PHE A 200 -10.61 2.34 8.53
C PHE A 200 -9.93 1.70 7.31
N VAL A 201 -8.84 2.30 6.89
CA VAL A 201 -8.02 1.78 5.77
C VAL A 201 -7.21 0.56 6.17
N GLU A 202 -6.92 0.40 7.45
CA GLU A 202 -6.35 -0.80 8.05
C GLU A 202 -6.85 -0.94 9.48
N MET A 203 -7.21 -2.17 9.87
CA MET A 203 -7.55 -2.56 11.23
C MET A 203 -6.83 -3.86 11.56
N MET A 204 -6.06 -3.87 12.64
CA MET A 204 -5.42 -5.05 13.19
C MET A 204 -5.62 -5.11 14.70
N ALA A 205 -6.16 -6.22 15.18
CA ALA A 205 -6.46 -6.42 16.60
C ALA A 205 -6.39 -7.92 16.96
N GLU A 206 -6.27 -8.21 18.24
CA GLU A 206 -6.20 -9.59 18.74
C GLU A 206 -7.51 -10.37 18.51
N ASN A 207 -8.64 -9.67 18.52
CA ASN A 207 -9.97 -10.24 18.33
C ASN A 207 -10.99 -9.14 17.98
N ASP A 208 -12.23 -9.56 17.67
CA ASP A 208 -13.30 -8.65 17.27
C ASP A 208 -13.63 -7.62 18.36
N ARG A 209 -13.64 -8.01 19.64
CA ARG A 209 -13.92 -7.08 20.74
C ARG A 209 -12.85 -5.99 20.86
N ALA A 210 -11.59 -6.32 20.66
CA ALA A 210 -10.51 -5.34 20.63
C ALA A 210 -10.67 -4.35 19.46
N ALA A 211 -11.06 -4.83 18.29
CA ALA A 211 -11.38 -3.98 17.13
C ALA A 211 -12.60 -3.08 17.40
N GLU A 212 -13.65 -3.59 18.04
CA GLU A 212 -14.82 -2.80 18.44
C GLU A 212 -14.44 -1.66 19.41
N VAL A 213 -13.60 -1.94 20.42
CA VAL A 213 -13.12 -0.93 21.37
C VAL A 213 -12.38 0.20 20.65
N LEU A 214 -11.57 -0.11 19.64
CA LEU A 214 -10.89 0.91 18.84
C LEU A 214 -11.88 1.78 18.03
N MET A 215 -12.92 1.16 17.46
CA MET A 215 -13.97 1.89 16.74
C MET A 215 -14.80 2.77 17.68
N GLU A 216 -15.19 2.25 18.84
CA GLU A 216 -15.91 2.99 19.88
C GLU A 216 -15.10 4.20 20.36
N ALA A 217 -13.80 4.02 20.63
CA ALA A 217 -12.90 5.12 21.02
C ALA A 217 -12.75 6.15 19.90
N ALA A 218 -12.59 5.73 18.65
CA ALA A 218 -12.53 6.63 17.50
C ALA A 218 -13.84 7.43 17.36
N ARG A 219 -14.99 6.79 17.57
CA ARG A 219 -16.30 7.45 17.58
C ARG A 219 -16.42 8.50 18.69
N GLU A 220 -15.94 8.22 19.90
CA GLU A 220 -15.98 9.21 20.98
C GLU A 220 -15.10 10.44 20.69
N LYS A 221 -13.98 10.24 19.97
CA LYS A 221 -13.15 11.36 19.46
C LYS A 221 -13.90 12.15 18.37
N GLU A 222 -14.60 11.47 17.51
CA GLU A 222 -15.28 12.04 16.33
C GLU A 222 -16.79 12.17 16.57
N VAL A 223 -17.20 13.13 17.37
CA VAL A 223 -18.54 13.27 18.03
C VAL A 223 -19.77 13.05 17.17
N ILE A 224 -19.72 13.26 15.85
CA ILE A 224 -20.88 13.14 14.94
C ILE A 224 -20.94 11.86 14.14
N VAL A 225 -20.02 10.93 14.41
CA VAL A 225 -19.92 9.66 13.67
C VAL A 225 -20.91 8.63 14.21
N GLU A 226 -21.55 7.90 13.31
CA GLU A 226 -22.49 6.81 13.65
C GLU A 226 -22.11 5.51 12.93
N LYS A 227 -21.25 5.58 11.90
CA LYS A 227 -20.91 4.44 11.04
C LYS A 227 -19.41 4.27 10.90
N ALA A 228 -18.99 3.06 10.60
CA ALA A 228 -17.65 2.73 10.18
C ALA A 228 -17.67 1.80 8.97
N VAL A 229 -16.66 1.94 8.12
CA VAL A 229 -16.30 0.95 7.10
C VAL A 229 -14.90 0.49 7.44
N ILE A 230 -14.74 -0.82 7.68
CA ILE A 230 -13.47 -1.39 8.11
C ILE A 230 -12.88 -2.16 6.94
N THR A 231 -11.58 -1.97 6.68
CA THR A 231 -10.82 -2.78 5.73
C THR A 231 -9.89 -3.71 6.49
N VAL A 232 -10.03 -5.00 6.25
CA VAL A 232 -9.18 -6.08 6.78
C VAL A 232 -8.68 -6.98 5.65
N GLY A 233 -7.63 -7.75 5.88
CA GLY A 233 -7.19 -8.78 4.93
C GLY A 233 -8.25 -9.88 4.77
N ALA A 234 -8.38 -10.43 3.56
CA ALA A 234 -9.38 -11.46 3.30
C ALA A 234 -9.20 -12.72 4.16
N ALA A 235 -7.96 -13.04 4.53
CA ALA A 235 -7.61 -14.18 5.39
C ALA A 235 -7.63 -13.83 6.89
N GLN A 236 -7.71 -12.54 7.27
CA GLN A 236 -7.72 -12.16 8.68
C GLN A 236 -8.96 -12.68 9.41
N ASN A 237 -8.78 -13.10 10.67
CA ASN A 237 -9.83 -13.67 11.50
C ASN A 237 -10.82 -12.63 12.06
N LEU A 238 -10.50 -11.33 11.97
CA LEU A 238 -11.40 -10.27 12.43
C LEU A 238 -12.73 -10.30 11.65
N PHE A 239 -13.84 -10.37 12.38
CA PHE A 239 -15.21 -10.40 11.82
C PHE A 239 -15.35 -11.46 10.74
N LEU A 240 -15.00 -12.69 11.10
CA LEU A 240 -14.90 -13.81 10.18
C LEU A 240 -16.26 -14.05 9.45
N GLY A 241 -16.18 -14.22 8.13
CA GLY A 241 -17.35 -14.45 7.27
C GLY A 241 -18.15 -13.19 6.91
N GLU A 242 -17.74 -12.01 7.42
CA GLU A 242 -18.43 -10.76 7.12
C GLU A 242 -17.67 -9.93 6.07
N GLY A 243 -18.41 -9.01 5.44
CA GLY A 243 -17.88 -8.04 4.49
C GLY A 243 -17.80 -8.55 3.05
N THR A 244 -17.52 -7.62 2.15
CA THR A 244 -17.38 -7.90 0.72
C THR A 244 -15.91 -8.05 0.37
N ARG A 245 -15.56 -9.20 -0.23
CA ARG A 245 -14.21 -9.47 -0.72
C ARG A 245 -13.91 -8.63 -1.97
N GLN A 246 -12.74 -8.04 -2.00
CA GLN A 246 -12.21 -7.24 -3.11
C GLN A 246 -10.78 -7.68 -3.42
N GLU A 247 -10.50 -7.88 -4.69
CA GLU A 247 -9.11 -8.08 -5.15
C GLU A 247 -8.34 -6.77 -4.98
N TYR A 248 -7.10 -6.87 -4.49
CA TYR A 248 -6.32 -5.68 -4.17
C TYR A 248 -4.96 -5.69 -4.85
N GLY A 249 -4.15 -6.69 -4.61
CA GLY A 249 -2.77 -6.71 -5.07
C GLY A 249 -2.38 -7.96 -5.85
N LEU A 250 -1.35 -7.81 -6.65
CA LEU A 250 -0.78 -8.84 -7.51
C LEU A 250 0.63 -9.18 -7.05
N ILE A 251 1.09 -10.40 -7.33
CA ILE A 251 2.46 -10.85 -7.11
C ILE A 251 3.03 -11.52 -8.38
N ARG A 252 4.30 -11.29 -8.65
CA ARG A 252 5.11 -12.05 -9.62
C ARG A 252 6.31 -12.63 -8.88
N PHE A 253 6.51 -13.93 -8.97
CA PHE A 253 7.67 -14.58 -8.40
C PHE A 253 8.86 -14.49 -9.35
N GLU A 254 9.99 -14.03 -8.82
CA GLU A 254 11.27 -13.94 -9.54
C GLU A 254 12.23 -15.08 -9.17
N GLY A 255 11.92 -15.78 -8.08
CA GLY A 255 12.58 -16.98 -7.60
C GLY A 255 11.62 -18.16 -7.48
N GLU A 256 11.90 -19.06 -6.55
CA GLU A 256 11.00 -20.18 -6.23
C GLU A 256 9.68 -19.65 -5.64
N PRO A 257 8.52 -20.03 -6.21
CA PRO A 257 7.23 -19.64 -5.66
C PRO A 257 7.03 -20.18 -4.23
N PHE A 258 6.28 -19.45 -3.42
CA PHE A 258 5.89 -19.81 -2.06
C PHE A 258 4.41 -19.50 -1.81
N ASP A 259 3.83 -20.07 -0.77
CA ASP A 259 2.43 -19.87 -0.46
C ASP A 259 2.18 -18.44 0.06
N VAL A 260 1.22 -17.76 -0.57
CA VAL A 260 0.77 -16.40 -0.24
C VAL A 260 -0.74 -16.34 -0.02
N SER A 261 -1.41 -17.49 0.11
CA SER A 261 -2.88 -17.59 0.22
C SER A 261 -3.45 -16.84 1.42
N GLU A 262 -2.70 -16.76 2.50
CA GLU A 262 -3.05 -16.02 3.73
C GLU A 262 -2.34 -14.67 3.85
N SER A 263 -1.57 -14.29 2.85
CA SER A 263 -0.77 -13.07 2.91
C SER A 263 -1.64 -11.82 2.80
N TYR A 264 -1.18 -10.76 3.47
CA TYR A 264 -1.84 -9.46 3.51
C TYR A 264 -0.97 -8.37 2.91
N MET A 265 -1.60 -7.48 2.18
CA MET A 265 -0.96 -6.30 1.61
C MET A 265 -1.86 -5.09 1.77
N ARG A 266 -1.37 -4.02 2.38
CA ARG A 266 -2.02 -2.72 2.53
C ARG A 266 -0.98 -1.69 2.98
N LEU A 267 -1.35 -0.40 3.00
CA LEU A 267 -0.49 0.74 3.32
C LEU A 267 0.71 0.82 2.38
N MET A 268 0.43 0.81 1.09
CA MET A 268 1.44 0.76 0.02
C MET A 268 1.57 2.08 -0.75
N MET A 269 1.10 3.22 -0.18
CA MET A 269 1.13 4.55 -0.83
C MET A 269 0.29 4.59 -2.12
N ASP A 270 -0.90 3.99 -2.10
CA ASP A 270 -1.86 3.82 -3.19
C ASP A 270 -3.03 4.84 -3.17
#